data_c77a957630dc80d2de26437ce19a7940
#
_entry.id   c77a957630dc80d2de26437ce19a7940
#
_cell.length_a   1.000
_cell.length_b   1.000
_cell.length_c   1.000
_cell.angle_alpha   90.00
_cell.angle_beta   90.00
_cell.angle_gamma   90.00
#
_symmetry.space_group_name_H-M   'P 1'
#
loop_
_entity.id
_entity.type
_entity.pdbx_description
1 polymer ?
#
loop_
_entity_poly.entity_id
_entity_poly.type
_entity_poly.pdbx_seq_one_letter_code
_entity_poly.pdbx_strand_id
1 'polypeptide(L)'
;MEGVVIARKVDLSLHNSYQELKDTLVDMFRRSGEENVESYNLTYQDREGDWLLAGDVPWRIYAGGQNRQNHDWQPSCLLLLLVTEVLHSMAPRPLRLTSRRSPRKFILILLLILVPISVIAIFDHRQKISYFFRPLWDTPLPPFHHLPHYYAENVSMDQLCRLHGWSLRSQPRRVFDAIIFSNELDLLEIRWRELNPYVTKLVILEANTTFTGIPKPLFFASNRDRFSFAEGKIVHGVFTVGRTSPRGDPFVVESQQRGSMNQLLIRAGISTGDLVIMADTDEIPSLHTIKLLQSCEGVPPVLHLELRQYMYSFEFPIDYSSWRTTAQIYGPGTRYRHSRVTDLILSDAGWHCSFCFRHLREFVFKMTGYSHADRVRHKEFLHYSRIQKLICDGDDLFDMLPEEFSFRELIKKMGPIPKSASAVHLPSYLLENAERYKFLLPGGCLRSS
;
A
#
# COMPACT_ATOMS: atom_id res chain seq x y z
N MET A 1 -13.80 23.75 15.13
CA MET A 1 -14.35 24.38 13.90
C MET A 1 -14.01 23.43 12.75
N GLU A 2 -15.01 22.77 12.23
CA GLU A 2 -14.90 21.80 11.14
C GLU A 2 -14.60 22.53 9.84
N GLY A 3 -13.55 22.10 9.14
CA GLY A 3 -13.11 22.75 7.91
C GLY A 3 -14.07 22.48 6.76
N VAL A 4 -14.55 23.53 6.13
CA VAL A 4 -15.26 23.44 4.86
C VAL A 4 -14.29 23.00 3.79
N VAL A 5 -14.53 21.84 3.17
CA VAL A 5 -13.75 21.35 2.03
C VAL A 5 -14.06 22.22 0.82
N ILE A 6 -13.14 23.09 0.45
CA ILE A 6 -13.22 23.88 -0.79
C ILE A 6 -12.37 23.13 -1.84
N ALA A 7 -13.01 22.59 -2.87
CA ALA A 7 -12.30 22.04 -4.01
C ALA A 7 -12.07 23.11 -5.07
N ARG A 8 -10.82 23.27 -5.50
CA ARG A 8 -10.44 24.18 -6.60
C ARG A 8 -9.64 23.40 -7.65
N LYS A 9 -9.85 23.73 -8.92
CA LYS A 9 -9.10 23.13 -10.03
C LYS A 9 -7.84 23.96 -10.30
N VAL A 10 -6.70 23.30 -10.39
CA VAL A 10 -5.42 23.92 -10.74
C VAL A 10 -4.93 23.31 -12.04
N ASP A 11 -4.52 24.15 -12.98
CA ASP A 11 -3.92 23.70 -14.23
C ASP A 11 -2.42 23.51 -14.02
N LEU A 12 -1.99 22.24 -14.04
CA LEU A 12 -0.60 21.86 -13.82
C LEU A 12 0.32 22.35 -14.95
N SER A 13 -0.21 22.61 -16.14
CA SER A 13 0.58 23.12 -17.27
C SER A 13 1.10 24.54 -17.07
N LEU A 14 0.52 25.28 -16.14
CA LEU A 14 0.91 26.65 -15.77
C LEU A 14 2.06 26.70 -14.75
N HIS A 15 2.52 25.57 -14.26
CA HIS A 15 3.54 25.47 -13.21
C HIS A 15 4.79 24.77 -13.74
N ASN A 16 5.97 25.22 -13.32
CA ASN A 16 7.25 24.69 -13.75
C ASN A 16 7.94 23.82 -12.67
N SER A 17 7.41 23.81 -11.45
CA SER A 17 7.95 23.06 -10.32
C SER A 17 6.92 22.76 -9.27
N TYR A 18 7.21 21.78 -8.40
CA TYR A 18 6.40 21.50 -7.21
C TYR A 18 6.31 22.68 -6.24
N GLN A 19 7.37 23.49 -6.14
CA GLN A 19 7.36 24.66 -5.26
C GLN A 19 6.37 25.69 -5.77
N GLU A 20 6.37 25.99 -7.06
CA GLU A 20 5.42 26.93 -7.69
C GLU A 20 3.97 26.45 -7.56
N LEU A 21 3.73 25.13 -7.74
CA LEU A 21 2.41 24.54 -7.50
C LEU A 21 2.01 24.65 -6.03
N LYS A 22 2.93 24.35 -5.10
CA LYS A 22 2.69 24.48 -3.66
C LYS A 22 2.33 25.90 -3.27
N ASP A 23 3.07 26.88 -3.75
CA ASP A 23 2.84 28.30 -3.46
C ASP A 23 1.48 28.75 -3.98
N THR A 24 1.11 28.32 -5.19
CA THR A 24 -0.21 28.60 -5.79
C THR A 24 -1.34 27.98 -4.97
N LEU A 25 -1.17 26.73 -4.52
CA LEU A 25 -2.18 26.05 -3.69
C LEU A 25 -2.29 26.72 -2.31
N VAL A 26 -1.17 27.07 -1.69
CA VAL A 26 -1.16 27.79 -0.41
C VAL A 26 -1.90 29.13 -0.55
N ASP A 27 -1.64 29.90 -1.61
CA ASP A 27 -2.32 31.17 -1.86
C ASP A 27 -3.84 30.99 -2.12
N MET A 28 -4.22 29.92 -2.82
CA MET A 28 -5.63 29.59 -3.07
C MET A 28 -6.42 29.27 -1.80
N PHE A 29 -5.76 28.67 -0.81
CA PHE A 29 -6.41 28.20 0.43
C PHE A 29 -6.06 29.05 1.66
N ARG A 30 -5.28 30.13 1.49
CA ARG A 30 -4.90 31.04 2.56
C ARG A 30 -6.12 31.73 3.14
N ARG A 31 -6.37 31.53 4.42
CA ARG A 31 -7.27 32.38 5.18
C ARG A 31 -6.50 33.61 5.66
N SER A 32 -7.11 34.77 5.54
CA SER A 32 -6.51 36.01 6.03
C SER A 32 -6.23 35.92 7.54
N GLY A 33 -4.93 35.86 7.91
CA GLY A 33 -4.50 35.84 9.31
C GLY A 33 -3.53 34.73 9.71
N GLU A 34 -3.16 33.78 8.85
CA GLU A 34 -2.17 32.74 9.17
C GLU A 34 -0.80 33.08 8.54
N GLU A 35 0.20 33.31 9.39
CA GLU A 35 1.57 33.68 8.98
C GLU A 35 2.53 32.51 8.76
N ASN A 36 2.17 31.26 8.99
CA ASN A 36 3.09 30.13 8.95
C ASN A 36 2.88 29.22 7.73
N VAL A 37 3.64 29.50 6.66
CA VAL A 37 3.57 28.81 5.35
C VAL A 37 4.49 27.59 5.27
N GLU A 38 5.43 27.40 6.19
CA GLU A 38 6.48 26.37 6.08
C GLU A 38 6.08 24.92 6.40
N SER A 39 4.86 24.68 6.89
CA SER A 39 4.46 23.37 7.43
C SER A 39 3.60 22.48 6.52
N TYR A 40 3.29 22.90 5.29
CA TYR A 40 2.43 22.10 4.41
C TYR A 40 3.23 21.22 3.46
N ASN A 41 2.99 19.91 3.53
CA ASN A 41 3.47 18.94 2.55
C ASN A 41 2.37 18.66 1.53
N LEU A 42 2.70 18.78 0.25
CA LEU A 42 1.78 18.41 -0.83
C LEU A 42 1.87 16.92 -1.08
N THR A 43 0.76 16.21 -0.90
CA THR A 43 0.61 14.80 -1.26
C THR A 43 -0.42 14.66 -2.36
N TYR A 44 -0.26 13.66 -3.20
CA TYR A 44 -1.24 13.30 -4.22
C TYR A 44 -1.46 11.78 -4.23
N GLN A 45 -2.61 11.37 -4.65
CA GLN A 45 -2.94 9.97 -4.81
C GLN A 45 -2.67 9.57 -6.27
N ASP A 46 -1.88 8.50 -6.46
CA ASP A 46 -1.65 7.96 -7.79
C ASP A 46 -2.87 7.17 -8.30
N ARG A 47 -2.77 6.61 -9.50
CA ARG A 47 -3.87 5.84 -10.11
C ARG A 47 -4.17 4.53 -9.39
N GLU A 48 -3.19 4.00 -8.68
CA GLU A 48 -3.30 2.80 -7.86
C GLU A 48 -3.93 3.07 -6.49
N GLY A 49 -4.14 4.35 -6.16
CA GLY A 49 -4.68 4.78 -4.87
C GLY A 49 -3.61 4.98 -3.80
N ASP A 50 -2.32 4.92 -4.14
CA ASP A 50 -1.23 5.16 -3.21
C ASP A 50 -0.98 6.67 -3.05
N TRP A 51 -0.80 7.10 -1.80
CA TRP A 51 -0.46 8.49 -1.49
C TRP A 51 1.03 8.72 -1.60
N LEU A 52 1.41 9.66 -2.46
CA LEU A 52 2.79 10.03 -2.74
C LEU A 52 3.05 11.48 -2.31
N LEU A 53 4.26 11.75 -1.83
CA LEU A 53 4.68 13.11 -1.51
C LEU A 53 5.08 13.85 -2.80
N ALA A 54 4.59 15.07 -3.00
CA ALA A 54 5.01 15.89 -4.12
C ALA A 54 6.52 16.22 -3.99
N GLY A 55 7.29 15.86 -5.04
CA GLY A 55 8.76 15.93 -5.02
C GLY A 55 9.42 14.55 -5.07
N ASP A 56 8.72 13.48 -4.71
CA ASP A 56 9.23 12.11 -4.86
C ASP A 56 9.34 11.68 -6.33
N VAL A 57 8.56 12.32 -7.20
CA VAL A 57 8.65 12.15 -8.67
C VAL A 57 9.18 13.47 -9.27
N PRO A 58 10.14 13.44 -10.20
CA PRO A 58 10.59 14.65 -10.89
C PRO A 58 9.43 15.39 -11.55
N TRP A 59 9.38 16.72 -11.39
CA TRP A 59 8.29 17.56 -11.93
C TRP A 59 7.97 17.30 -13.40
N ARG A 60 9.00 17.09 -14.23
CA ARG A 60 8.82 16.80 -15.67
C ARG A 60 8.07 15.48 -15.93
N ILE A 61 8.23 14.50 -15.05
CA ILE A 61 7.51 13.21 -15.15
C ILE A 61 6.09 13.40 -14.65
N TYR A 62 5.92 14.13 -13.56
CA TYR A 62 4.60 14.44 -13.00
C TYR A 62 3.76 15.28 -13.96
N ALA A 63 4.28 16.38 -14.48
CA ALA A 63 3.58 17.25 -15.44
C ALA A 63 3.53 16.66 -16.85
N GLY A 64 4.53 15.90 -17.30
CA GLY A 64 4.63 15.29 -18.62
C GLY A 64 3.82 14.01 -18.79
N GLY A 65 3.58 13.25 -17.71
CA GLY A 65 2.69 12.09 -17.70
C GLY A 65 1.22 12.47 -17.93
N GLN A 66 0.87 13.71 -17.69
CA GLN A 66 -0.46 14.27 -17.93
C GLN A 66 -0.67 14.74 -19.39
N ASN A 67 0.40 14.94 -20.17
CA ASN A 67 0.32 15.48 -21.53
C ASN A 67 0.32 14.42 -22.65
N ARG A 68 0.39 13.13 -22.34
CA ARG A 68 0.26 12.07 -23.35
C ARG A 68 -1.01 11.28 -23.12
N GLN A 69 -1.97 11.61 -23.98
CA GLN A 69 -3.26 10.99 -24.25
C GLN A 69 -4.47 11.54 -23.46
N ASN A 70 -5.17 12.38 -24.20
CA ASN A 70 -6.61 12.60 -24.26
C ASN A 70 -7.47 11.89 -23.22
N HIS A 71 -8.32 12.73 -22.64
CA HIS A 71 -9.63 12.51 -22.07
C HIS A 71 -9.72 12.23 -20.57
N ASP A 72 -10.42 13.22 -20.01
CA ASP A 72 -11.34 13.12 -18.90
C ASP A 72 -10.81 12.99 -17.48
N TRP A 73 -10.21 14.10 -17.03
CA TRP A 73 -10.45 14.51 -15.66
C TRP A 73 -11.88 15.04 -15.57
N GLN A 74 -12.87 14.20 -15.30
CA GLN A 74 -14.17 14.68 -14.89
C GLN A 74 -14.17 14.96 -13.39
N PRO A 75 -14.56 16.19 -12.99
CA PRO A 75 -14.54 16.57 -11.59
C PRO A 75 -15.84 16.13 -10.91
N SER A 76 -15.74 15.21 -9.98
CA SER A 76 -16.82 14.92 -9.03
C SER A 76 -17.13 16.09 -8.07
N CYS A 77 -16.53 17.25 -8.29
CA CYS A 77 -16.66 18.45 -7.44
C CYS A 77 -17.68 19.50 -7.91
N LEU A 78 -18.35 19.31 -9.04
CA LEU A 78 -19.28 20.35 -9.54
C LEU A 78 -20.63 20.39 -8.80
N LEU A 79 -20.97 19.38 -8.02
CA LEU A 79 -22.27 19.29 -7.33
C LEU A 79 -22.35 20.09 -6.01
N LEU A 80 -21.20 20.43 -5.43
CA LEU A 80 -21.19 21.11 -4.10
C LEU A 80 -21.27 22.65 -4.17
N LEU A 81 -20.97 23.25 -5.31
CA LEU A 81 -20.97 24.73 -5.44
C LEU A 81 -22.36 25.35 -5.60
N LEU A 82 -23.39 24.59 -5.95
CA LEU A 82 -24.75 25.11 -6.15
C LEU A 82 -25.57 25.26 -4.85
N VAL A 83 -25.12 24.70 -3.73
CA VAL A 83 -25.89 24.69 -2.47
C VAL A 83 -25.56 25.90 -1.57
N THR A 84 -24.38 26.47 -1.65
CA THR A 84 -23.95 27.55 -0.75
C THR A 84 -24.37 28.95 -1.19
N GLU A 85 -24.57 29.21 -2.47
CA GLU A 85 -25.04 30.53 -2.94
C GLU A 85 -26.55 30.77 -2.71
N VAL A 86 -27.33 29.68 -2.61
CA VAL A 86 -28.80 29.82 -2.37
C VAL A 86 -29.12 30.19 -0.92
N LEU A 87 -28.24 29.92 0.03
CA LEU A 87 -28.44 30.15 1.46
C LEU A 87 -28.13 31.61 1.92
N HIS A 88 -27.39 32.39 1.13
CA HIS A 88 -26.99 33.74 1.53
C HIS A 88 -27.95 34.86 1.07
N SER A 89 -28.96 34.52 0.26
CA SER A 89 -29.93 35.52 -0.28
C SER A 89 -31.24 35.63 0.47
N MET A 90 -31.45 34.89 1.57
CA MET A 90 -32.76 34.89 2.27
C MET A 90 -32.67 35.45 3.67
N ALA A 91 -32.70 36.80 3.77
CA ALA A 91 -33.05 37.48 5.02
C ALA A 91 -34.56 37.31 5.31
N PRO A 92 -34.96 37.04 6.56
CA PRO A 92 -36.36 36.74 6.86
C PRO A 92 -37.21 37.99 6.86
N ARG A 93 -38.16 38.04 5.93
CA ARG A 93 -39.31 38.96 6.04
C ARG A 93 -40.42 38.29 6.83
N PRO A 94 -41.16 39.02 7.73
CA PRO A 94 -42.20 38.42 8.55
C PRO A 94 -43.38 37.96 7.69
N LEU A 95 -43.69 36.70 7.71
CA LEU A 95 -44.80 36.08 7.00
C LEU A 95 -46.10 36.22 7.82
N ARG A 96 -47.04 36.98 7.30
CA ARG A 96 -48.46 36.94 7.74
C ARG A 96 -49.09 35.62 7.27
N LEU A 97 -49.50 34.79 8.22
CA LEU A 97 -50.28 33.59 7.94
C LEU A 97 -51.68 33.95 7.42
N THR A 98 -51.94 33.73 6.15
CA THR A 98 -53.29 33.59 5.61
C THR A 98 -53.42 32.20 4.99
N SER A 99 -54.38 31.48 5.54
CA SER A 99 -54.75 30.11 5.19
C SER A 99 -55.24 29.96 3.74
N ARG A 100 -54.39 29.50 2.86
CA ARG A 100 -54.76 28.73 1.65
C ARG A 100 -53.61 27.75 1.39
N ARG A 101 -53.87 26.43 1.56
CA ARG A 101 -52.88 25.35 1.29
C ARG A 101 -52.51 25.35 -0.18
N SER A 102 -51.51 26.10 -0.53
CA SER A 102 -50.89 26.05 -1.87
C SER A 102 -49.97 24.81 -1.93
N PRO A 103 -50.12 23.91 -2.93
CA PRO A 103 -49.28 22.74 -3.10
C PRO A 103 -47.79 23.12 -3.22
N ARG A 104 -47.48 24.33 -3.67
CA ARG A 104 -46.12 24.89 -3.74
C ARG A 104 -45.44 25.03 -2.37
N LYS A 105 -46.21 25.46 -1.33
CA LYS A 105 -45.65 25.59 0.04
C LYS A 105 -45.35 24.23 0.66
N PHE A 106 -46.18 23.22 0.39
CA PHE A 106 -45.95 21.87 0.86
C PHE A 106 -44.72 21.25 0.21
N ILE A 107 -44.52 21.42 -1.11
CA ILE A 107 -43.34 20.96 -1.84
C ILE A 107 -42.09 21.67 -1.32
N LEU A 108 -42.15 22.97 -1.01
CA LEU A 108 -40.99 23.71 -0.50
C LEU A 108 -40.56 23.24 0.90
N ILE A 109 -41.54 22.95 1.78
CA ILE A 109 -41.27 22.37 3.11
C ILE A 109 -40.71 20.96 2.97
N LEU A 110 -41.25 20.14 2.07
CA LEU A 110 -40.75 18.79 1.81
C LEU A 110 -39.31 18.81 1.30
N LEU A 111 -38.97 19.70 0.37
CA LEU A 111 -37.62 19.90 -0.11
C LEU A 111 -36.66 20.39 0.98
N LEU A 112 -37.11 21.32 1.85
CA LEU A 112 -36.33 21.82 2.98
C LEU A 112 -35.98 20.73 4.01
N ILE A 113 -36.77 19.67 4.09
CA ILE A 113 -36.55 18.53 4.98
C ILE A 113 -35.76 17.43 4.26
N LEU A 114 -36.13 17.07 3.03
CA LEU A 114 -35.53 15.97 2.31
C LEU A 114 -34.09 16.25 1.84
N VAL A 115 -33.80 17.51 1.43
CA VAL A 115 -32.47 17.85 0.95
C VAL A 115 -31.42 17.72 2.06
N PRO A 116 -31.60 18.28 3.28
CA PRO A 116 -30.63 18.06 4.36
C PRO A 116 -30.48 16.58 4.74
N ILE A 117 -31.58 15.84 4.83
CA ILE A 117 -31.56 14.40 5.14
C ILE A 117 -30.79 13.62 4.06
N SER A 118 -31.04 13.93 2.79
CA SER A 118 -30.32 13.31 1.67
C SER A 118 -28.83 13.66 1.68
N VAL A 119 -28.48 14.90 2.00
CA VAL A 119 -27.09 15.32 2.13
C VAL A 119 -26.40 14.57 3.28
N ILE A 120 -27.04 14.49 4.45
CA ILE A 120 -26.50 13.72 5.58
C ILE A 120 -26.35 12.25 5.20
N ALA A 121 -27.35 11.64 4.58
CA ALA A 121 -27.29 10.25 4.14
C ALA A 121 -26.19 10.01 3.09
N ILE A 122 -25.97 10.94 2.17
CA ILE A 122 -24.88 10.91 1.19
C ILE A 122 -23.53 11.02 1.90
N PHE A 123 -23.39 11.88 2.90
CA PHE A 123 -22.16 12.00 3.68
C PHE A 123 -21.87 10.74 4.50
N ASP A 124 -22.88 10.19 5.19
CA ASP A 124 -22.72 8.97 5.99
C ASP A 124 -22.43 7.72 5.12
N HIS A 125 -22.98 7.71 3.90
CA HIS A 125 -22.81 6.58 2.99
C HIS A 125 -21.89 6.89 1.79
N ARG A 126 -21.14 7.99 1.83
CA ARG A 126 -20.27 8.44 0.73
C ARG A 126 -19.36 7.32 0.19
N GLN A 127 -18.79 6.51 1.07
CA GLN A 127 -17.91 5.42 0.72
C GLN A 127 -18.66 4.32 -0.05
N LYS A 128 -19.83 3.89 0.44
CA LYS A 128 -20.69 2.91 -0.25
C LYS A 128 -21.17 3.42 -1.61
N ILE A 129 -21.55 4.70 -1.68
CA ILE A 129 -21.96 5.35 -2.92
C ILE A 129 -20.80 5.42 -3.91
N SER A 130 -19.60 5.78 -3.43
CA SER A 130 -18.38 5.78 -4.24
C SER A 130 -18.10 4.39 -4.79
N TYR A 131 -18.13 3.35 -3.96
CA TYR A 131 -17.90 1.98 -4.40
C TYR A 131 -18.96 1.46 -5.38
N PHE A 132 -20.23 1.82 -5.16
CA PHE A 132 -21.32 1.46 -6.08
C PHE A 132 -21.13 2.04 -7.49
N PHE A 133 -20.66 3.29 -7.58
CA PHE A 133 -20.41 3.96 -8.86
C PHE A 133 -18.99 3.73 -9.39
N ARG A 134 -18.11 3.07 -8.63
CA ARG A 134 -16.72 2.79 -9.00
C ARG A 134 -16.58 2.19 -10.42
N PRO A 135 -17.41 1.24 -10.88
CA PRO A 135 -17.32 0.72 -12.24
C PRO A 135 -17.48 1.76 -13.35
N LEU A 136 -18.05 2.94 -13.05
CA LEU A 136 -18.25 4.01 -14.05
C LEU A 136 -16.98 4.83 -14.32
N TRP A 137 -16.04 4.86 -13.35
CA TRP A 137 -14.79 5.62 -13.47
C TRP A 137 -13.52 4.80 -13.24
N ASP A 138 -13.66 3.57 -12.75
CA ASP A 138 -12.53 2.67 -12.54
C ASP A 138 -12.08 2.09 -13.90
N THR A 139 -11.09 2.74 -14.50
CA THR A 139 -10.44 2.19 -15.68
C THR A 139 -9.41 1.16 -15.21
N PRO A 140 -9.57 -0.13 -15.57
CA PRO A 140 -8.59 -1.14 -15.20
C PRO A 140 -7.22 -0.74 -15.72
N LEU A 141 -6.20 -0.86 -14.86
CA LEU A 141 -4.82 -0.67 -15.27
C LEU A 141 -4.48 -1.60 -16.44
N PRO A 142 -3.63 -1.17 -17.37
CA PRO A 142 -3.16 -2.06 -18.42
C PRO A 142 -2.56 -3.32 -17.77
N PRO A 143 -2.78 -4.51 -18.36
CA PRO A 143 -2.23 -5.75 -17.82
C PRO A 143 -0.70 -5.68 -17.77
N PHE A 144 -0.10 -6.41 -16.83
CA PHE A 144 1.34 -6.58 -16.80
C PHE A 144 1.82 -7.40 -18.02
N HIS A 145 3.00 -7.06 -18.50
CA HIS A 145 3.75 -7.91 -19.40
C HIS A 145 4.58 -8.91 -18.57
N HIS A 146 4.13 -10.16 -18.55
CA HIS A 146 4.78 -11.22 -17.78
C HIS A 146 6.04 -11.69 -18.46
N LEU A 147 7.17 -11.59 -17.77
CA LEU A 147 8.42 -12.23 -18.17
C LEU A 147 8.44 -13.66 -17.62
N PRO A 148 8.73 -14.66 -18.44
CA PRO A 148 8.84 -16.03 -17.98
C PRO A 148 9.99 -16.17 -16.97
N HIS A 149 9.82 -17.04 -15.98
CA HIS A 149 10.84 -17.34 -14.98
C HIS A 149 11.23 -18.82 -15.10
N TYR A 150 12.45 -19.08 -15.48
CA TYR A 150 12.98 -20.42 -15.66
C TYR A 150 13.94 -20.76 -14.53
N TYR A 151 13.72 -21.91 -13.91
CA TYR A 151 14.61 -22.45 -12.89
C TYR A 151 14.64 -23.98 -12.91
N ALA A 152 15.82 -24.56 -12.80
CA ALA A 152 16.03 -25.97 -12.45
C ALA A 152 17.39 -26.11 -11.78
N GLU A 153 17.49 -27.01 -10.81
CA GLU A 153 18.73 -27.20 -9.99
C GLU A 153 19.95 -27.57 -10.81
N ASN A 154 19.75 -28.38 -11.86
CA ASN A 154 20.84 -28.92 -12.70
C ASN A 154 21.16 -28.05 -13.92
N VAL A 155 20.58 -26.85 -14.01
CA VAL A 155 20.83 -25.91 -15.12
C VAL A 155 21.81 -24.84 -14.65
N SER A 156 22.87 -24.60 -15.43
CA SER A 156 23.87 -23.60 -15.10
C SER A 156 23.28 -22.19 -15.13
N MET A 157 23.83 -21.26 -14.33
CA MET A 157 23.37 -19.86 -14.32
C MET A 157 23.52 -19.19 -15.68
N ASP A 158 24.57 -19.50 -16.45
CA ASP A 158 24.75 -19.03 -17.82
C ASP A 158 23.60 -19.47 -18.74
N GLN A 159 23.19 -20.73 -18.65
CA GLN A 159 22.05 -21.23 -19.40
C GLN A 159 20.73 -20.60 -18.93
N LEU A 160 20.53 -20.41 -17.61
CA LEU A 160 19.37 -19.71 -17.07
C LEU A 160 19.30 -18.28 -17.58
N CYS A 161 20.41 -17.52 -17.56
CA CYS A 161 20.43 -16.15 -18.12
C CYS A 161 20.01 -16.17 -19.60
N ARG A 162 20.55 -17.09 -20.42
CA ARG A 162 20.20 -17.19 -21.85
C ARG A 162 18.73 -17.54 -22.10
N LEU A 163 18.12 -18.39 -21.27
CA LEU A 163 16.69 -18.71 -21.36
C LEU A 163 15.79 -17.47 -21.16
N HIS A 164 16.29 -16.51 -20.36
CA HIS A 164 15.59 -15.22 -20.18
C HIS A 164 15.96 -14.16 -21.23
N GLY A 165 16.80 -14.50 -22.22
CA GLY A 165 17.31 -13.53 -23.20
C GLY A 165 18.42 -12.62 -22.64
N TRP A 166 19.04 -13.00 -21.54
CA TRP A 166 20.12 -12.28 -20.84
C TRP A 166 21.46 -13.01 -20.96
N SER A 167 22.54 -12.36 -20.53
CA SER A 167 23.88 -12.97 -20.50
C SER A 167 24.41 -13.06 -19.07
N LEU A 168 25.32 -14.01 -18.84
CA LEU A 168 25.95 -14.15 -17.52
C LEU A 168 26.93 -12.99 -17.28
N ARG A 169 26.86 -12.37 -16.11
CA ARG A 169 27.83 -11.35 -15.66
C ARG A 169 29.14 -11.99 -15.22
N SER A 170 30.26 -11.29 -15.42
CA SER A 170 31.58 -11.68 -14.88
C SER A 170 31.61 -11.64 -13.35
N GLN A 171 30.87 -10.70 -12.75
CA GLN A 171 30.69 -10.58 -11.30
C GLN A 171 29.21 -10.32 -10.98
N PRO A 172 28.60 -11.03 -10.02
CA PRO A 172 27.25 -10.77 -9.58
C PRO A 172 27.10 -9.34 -9.04
N ARG A 173 25.91 -8.72 -9.22
CA ARG A 173 25.58 -7.44 -8.59
C ARG A 173 25.51 -7.59 -7.08
N ARG A 174 25.88 -6.53 -6.36
CA ARG A 174 25.54 -6.42 -4.94
C ARG A 174 24.03 -6.29 -4.82
N VAL A 175 23.45 -6.94 -3.82
CA VAL A 175 21.99 -6.95 -3.59
C VAL A 175 21.69 -6.31 -2.24
N PHE A 176 20.76 -5.37 -2.24
CA PHE A 176 20.23 -4.68 -1.07
C PHE A 176 18.77 -5.08 -0.89
N ASP A 177 18.46 -5.81 0.18
CA ASP A 177 17.10 -6.16 0.55
C ASP A 177 16.54 -5.07 1.46
N ALA A 178 15.66 -4.21 0.94
CA ALA A 178 15.14 -3.03 1.64
C ALA A 178 13.66 -3.23 2.00
N ILE A 179 13.37 -3.27 3.30
CA ILE A 179 12.04 -3.57 3.82
C ILE A 179 11.59 -2.58 4.89
N ILE A 180 10.28 -2.31 4.90
CA ILE A 180 9.60 -1.69 6.04
C ILE A 180 9.09 -2.80 6.93
N PHE A 181 9.33 -2.66 8.24
CA PHE A 181 9.02 -3.66 9.23
C PHE A 181 8.07 -3.13 10.31
N SER A 182 7.10 -3.94 10.70
CA SER A 182 6.18 -3.62 11.80
C SER A 182 6.29 -4.60 12.96
N ASN A 183 5.79 -5.85 12.82
CA ASN A 183 5.78 -6.87 13.88
C ASN A 183 5.93 -8.31 13.34
N GLU A 184 6.20 -8.50 12.07
CA GLU A 184 6.23 -9.78 11.35
C GLU A 184 7.55 -10.54 11.59
N LEU A 185 7.95 -10.78 12.85
CA LEU A 185 9.26 -11.36 13.21
C LEU A 185 9.53 -12.75 12.60
N ASP A 186 8.50 -13.61 12.54
CA ASP A 186 8.66 -14.95 11.99
C ASP A 186 8.86 -14.91 10.46
N LEU A 187 8.10 -14.08 9.75
CA LEU A 187 8.29 -13.90 8.30
C LEU A 187 9.61 -13.21 7.98
N LEU A 188 10.04 -12.24 8.80
CA LEU A 188 11.34 -11.61 8.67
C LEU A 188 12.47 -12.63 8.80
N GLU A 189 12.39 -13.54 9.77
CA GLU A 189 13.42 -14.58 9.94
C GLU A 189 13.44 -15.54 8.74
N ILE A 190 12.28 -16.02 8.29
CA ILE A 190 12.18 -16.88 7.11
C ILE A 190 12.78 -16.17 5.89
N ARG A 191 12.37 -14.93 5.61
CA ARG A 191 12.89 -14.10 4.52
C ARG A 191 14.41 -13.98 4.57
N TRP A 192 14.94 -13.57 5.70
CA TRP A 192 16.38 -13.33 5.81
C TRP A 192 17.22 -14.60 5.79
N ARG A 193 16.71 -15.72 6.30
CA ARG A 193 17.37 -17.03 6.17
C ARG A 193 17.43 -17.48 4.73
N GLU A 194 16.36 -17.30 3.97
CA GLU A 194 16.36 -17.60 2.52
C GLU A 194 17.33 -16.70 1.75
N LEU A 195 17.33 -15.41 2.00
CA LEU A 195 18.05 -14.44 1.19
C LEU A 195 19.50 -14.19 1.63
N ASN A 196 19.86 -14.45 2.90
CA ASN A 196 21.15 -14.09 3.47
C ASN A 196 22.37 -14.55 2.65
N PRO A 197 22.40 -15.75 2.03
CA PRO A 197 23.56 -16.16 1.23
C PRO A 197 23.84 -15.26 0.02
N TYR A 198 22.82 -14.59 -0.51
CA TYR A 198 22.89 -13.86 -1.79
C TYR A 198 22.81 -12.35 -1.64
N VAL A 199 22.38 -11.86 -0.47
CA VAL A 199 22.19 -10.43 -0.21
C VAL A 199 23.44 -9.83 0.42
N THR A 200 23.85 -8.66 -0.07
CA THR A 200 24.99 -7.89 0.45
C THR A 200 24.62 -7.14 1.71
N LYS A 201 23.46 -6.50 1.73
CA LYS A 201 22.93 -5.75 2.89
C LYS A 201 21.43 -6.03 3.07
N LEU A 202 21.04 -6.19 4.31
CA LEU A 202 19.68 -6.32 4.81
C LEU A 202 19.29 -4.99 5.45
N VAL A 203 18.52 -4.20 4.73
CA VAL A 203 18.17 -2.82 5.11
C VAL A 203 16.76 -2.81 5.67
N ILE A 204 16.64 -2.58 6.96
CA ILE A 204 15.35 -2.62 7.67
C ILE A 204 15.03 -1.28 8.31
N LEU A 205 13.84 -0.78 8.04
CA LEU A 205 13.30 0.42 8.66
C LEU A 205 12.10 0.05 9.51
N GLU A 206 12.19 0.25 10.81
CA GLU A 206 11.05 0.12 11.73
C GLU A 206 10.65 1.49 12.31
N ALA A 207 9.43 1.60 12.81
CA ALA A 207 8.92 2.82 13.45
C ALA A 207 8.54 2.55 14.91
N ASN A 208 8.58 3.59 15.74
CA ASN A 208 8.13 3.55 17.14
C ASN A 208 6.62 3.79 17.30
N THR A 209 5.91 3.95 16.18
CA THR A 209 4.45 4.06 16.11
C THR A 209 3.92 3.24 14.95
N THR A 210 2.66 2.86 15.00
CA THR A 210 1.92 2.33 13.85
C THR A 210 1.55 3.46 12.88
N PHE A 211 1.06 3.15 11.70
CA PHE A 211 0.54 4.16 10.76
C PHE A 211 -0.65 4.93 11.32
N THR A 212 -1.45 4.32 12.19
CA THR A 212 -2.57 4.97 12.90
C THR A 212 -2.12 5.79 14.12
N GLY A 213 -0.81 5.90 14.38
CA GLY A 213 -0.24 6.69 15.47
C GLY A 213 -0.24 5.98 16.83
N ILE A 214 -0.54 4.70 16.91
CA ILE A 214 -0.44 3.92 18.16
C ILE A 214 1.03 3.69 18.48
N PRO A 215 1.53 4.06 19.68
CA PRO A 215 2.89 3.75 20.11
C PRO A 215 3.15 2.24 20.10
N LYS A 216 4.30 1.83 19.60
CA LYS A 216 4.72 0.43 19.58
C LYS A 216 6.18 0.27 19.98
N PRO A 217 6.56 -0.88 20.56
CA PRO A 217 7.97 -1.18 20.77
C PRO A 217 8.68 -1.35 19.43
N LEU A 218 10.00 -1.16 19.44
CA LEU A 218 10.86 -1.50 18.32
C LEU A 218 11.08 -3.02 18.34
N PHE A 219 10.19 -3.75 17.67
CA PHE A 219 10.15 -5.22 17.70
C PHE A 219 11.43 -5.84 17.16
N PHE A 220 11.98 -5.30 16.06
CA PHE A 220 13.24 -5.79 15.53
C PHE A 220 14.39 -5.51 16.50
N ALA A 221 14.54 -4.27 16.97
CA ALA A 221 15.60 -3.91 17.91
C ALA A 221 15.56 -4.77 19.18
N SER A 222 14.35 -5.04 19.71
CA SER A 222 14.13 -5.85 20.92
C SER A 222 14.39 -7.34 20.72
N ASN A 223 14.46 -7.81 19.47
CA ASN A 223 14.67 -9.22 19.12
C ASN A 223 15.90 -9.41 18.22
N ARG A 224 16.85 -8.47 18.25
CA ARG A 224 18.01 -8.45 17.34
C ARG A 224 18.86 -9.73 17.43
N ASP A 225 19.00 -10.30 18.60
CA ASP A 225 19.75 -11.53 18.83
C ASP A 225 19.24 -12.71 17.98
N ARG A 226 17.94 -12.74 17.68
CA ARG A 226 17.32 -13.71 16.79
C ARG A 226 17.92 -13.69 15.38
N PHE A 227 18.49 -12.55 14.98
CA PHE A 227 19.03 -12.28 13.65
C PHE A 227 20.57 -12.23 13.63
N SER A 228 21.22 -12.73 14.68
CA SER A 228 22.70 -12.77 14.82
C SER A 228 23.40 -13.44 13.63
N PHE A 229 22.75 -14.39 12.95
CA PHE A 229 23.28 -15.06 11.75
C PHE A 229 23.54 -14.10 10.57
N ALA A 230 22.95 -12.92 10.57
CA ALA A 230 23.07 -11.91 9.52
C ALA A 230 23.66 -10.59 10.02
N GLU A 231 24.12 -10.49 11.27
CA GLU A 231 24.51 -9.25 11.95
C GLU A 231 25.44 -8.36 11.11
N GLY A 232 26.43 -8.93 10.45
CA GLY A 232 27.39 -8.19 9.61
C GLY A 232 26.80 -7.54 8.34
N LYS A 233 25.55 -7.89 7.98
CA LYS A 233 24.85 -7.37 6.80
C LYS A 233 23.71 -6.42 7.15
N ILE A 234 23.26 -6.38 8.41
CA ILE A 234 22.09 -5.63 8.83
C ILE A 234 22.39 -4.14 8.89
N VAL A 235 21.54 -3.34 8.24
CA VAL A 235 21.50 -1.88 8.34
C VAL A 235 20.12 -1.49 8.85
N HIS A 236 20.07 -1.13 10.13
CA HIS A 236 18.81 -0.83 10.83
C HIS A 236 18.59 0.67 10.95
N GLY A 237 17.39 1.13 10.62
CA GLY A 237 16.91 2.49 10.83
C GLY A 237 15.64 2.53 11.65
N VAL A 238 15.44 3.63 12.37
CA VAL A 238 14.22 3.88 13.14
C VAL A 238 13.57 5.15 12.60
N PHE A 239 12.32 5.03 12.19
CA PHE A 239 11.48 6.16 11.83
C PHE A 239 10.71 6.63 13.06
N THR A 240 10.74 7.92 13.32
CA THR A 240 9.99 8.55 14.40
C THR A 240 9.06 9.59 13.81
N VAL A 241 7.77 9.44 14.05
CA VAL A 241 6.78 10.45 13.64
C VAL A 241 7.05 11.74 14.40
N GLY A 242 7.25 12.85 13.69
CA GLY A 242 7.44 14.17 14.30
C GLY A 242 6.22 14.59 15.11
N ARG A 243 6.44 15.37 16.20
CA ARG A 243 5.38 15.91 17.05
C ARG A 243 4.35 16.79 16.33
N THR A 244 4.67 17.23 15.13
CA THR A 244 3.86 18.14 14.30
C THR A 244 2.91 17.43 13.34
N SER A 245 2.94 16.09 13.28
CA SER A 245 1.89 15.41 12.50
C SER A 245 0.60 15.49 13.29
N PRO A 246 -0.43 16.26 12.86
CA PRO A 246 -1.76 16.15 13.43
C PRO A 246 -2.16 14.67 13.35
N ARG A 247 -3.13 14.19 14.13
CA ARG A 247 -3.72 12.85 13.97
C ARG A 247 -4.09 12.68 12.50
N GLY A 248 -3.07 12.31 11.71
CA GLY A 248 -3.05 12.42 10.26
C GLY A 248 -3.51 11.12 9.64
N ASP A 249 -3.85 11.22 8.39
CA ASP A 249 -4.11 10.11 7.50
C ASP A 249 -2.98 9.06 7.63
N PRO A 250 -3.30 7.79 7.97
CA PRO A 250 -2.31 6.71 8.07
C PRO A 250 -1.44 6.54 6.82
N PHE A 251 -1.98 6.82 5.63
CA PHE A 251 -1.26 6.75 4.37
C PHE A 251 -0.15 7.81 4.25
N VAL A 252 -0.35 8.98 4.85
CA VAL A 252 0.69 10.02 4.90
C VAL A 252 1.87 9.55 5.77
N VAL A 253 1.60 8.94 6.92
CA VAL A 253 2.64 8.38 7.80
C VAL A 253 3.40 7.27 7.10
N GLU A 254 2.69 6.38 6.41
CA GLU A 254 3.27 5.31 5.59
C GLU A 254 4.20 5.88 4.51
N SER A 255 3.74 6.87 3.74
CA SER A 255 4.53 7.53 2.70
C SER A 255 5.81 8.18 3.25
N GLN A 256 5.73 8.88 4.40
CA GLN A 256 6.89 9.47 5.06
C GLN A 256 7.90 8.41 5.52
N GLN A 257 7.41 7.29 6.07
CA GLN A 257 8.26 6.17 6.45
C GLN A 257 8.96 5.58 5.21
N ARG A 258 8.23 5.35 4.12
CA ARG A 258 8.81 4.88 2.85
C ARG A 258 9.86 5.85 2.31
N GLY A 259 9.60 7.16 2.36
CA GLY A 259 10.57 8.19 1.97
C GLY A 259 11.88 8.13 2.77
N SER A 260 11.80 7.83 4.07
CA SER A 260 12.97 7.71 4.95
C SER A 260 13.88 6.53 4.60
N MET A 261 13.37 5.50 3.94
CA MET A 261 14.18 4.37 3.46
C MET A 261 15.26 4.80 2.46
N ASN A 262 15.03 5.84 1.67
CA ASN A 262 16.02 6.35 0.72
C ASN A 262 17.32 6.79 1.43
N GLN A 263 17.20 7.46 2.56
CA GLN A 263 18.34 7.86 3.36
C GLN A 263 19.04 6.66 4.00
N LEU A 264 18.28 5.64 4.38
CA LEU A 264 18.84 4.43 4.96
C LEU A 264 19.61 3.62 3.92
N LEU A 265 19.14 3.52 2.68
CA LEU A 265 19.85 2.90 1.56
C LEU A 265 21.19 3.61 1.28
N ILE A 266 21.22 4.95 1.29
CA ILE A 266 22.46 5.71 1.12
C ILE A 266 23.44 5.38 2.26
N ARG A 267 22.97 5.34 3.50
CA ARG A 267 23.79 4.94 4.67
C ARG A 267 24.28 3.50 4.59
N ALA A 268 23.50 2.62 3.96
CA ALA A 268 23.89 1.24 3.70
C ALA A 268 25.00 1.09 2.65
N GLY A 269 25.37 2.19 1.96
CA GLY A 269 26.42 2.22 0.94
C GLY A 269 25.98 1.68 -0.41
N ILE A 270 24.71 1.85 -0.77
CA ILE A 270 24.20 1.52 -2.11
C ILE A 270 24.84 2.42 -3.17
N SER A 271 25.14 1.88 -4.32
CA SER A 271 25.78 2.58 -5.44
C SER A 271 25.10 2.25 -6.77
N THR A 272 25.29 3.11 -7.76
CA THR A 272 24.77 2.90 -9.12
C THR A 272 25.21 1.54 -9.67
N GLY A 273 24.26 0.78 -10.20
CA GLY A 273 24.45 -0.57 -10.72
C GLY A 273 24.18 -1.71 -9.73
N ASP A 274 24.01 -1.41 -8.43
CA ASP A 274 23.56 -2.38 -7.44
C ASP A 274 22.09 -2.78 -7.69
N LEU A 275 21.69 -3.94 -7.22
CA LEU A 275 20.32 -4.40 -7.24
C LEU A 275 19.67 -4.08 -5.89
N VAL A 276 18.57 -3.35 -5.89
CA VAL A 276 17.74 -3.13 -4.70
C VAL A 276 16.40 -3.83 -4.84
N ILE A 277 16.03 -4.61 -3.84
CA ILE A 277 14.71 -5.22 -3.68
C ILE A 277 13.93 -4.34 -2.71
N MET A 278 12.78 -3.85 -3.15
CA MET A 278 11.89 -3.03 -2.35
C MET A 278 10.60 -3.80 -2.11
N ALA A 279 10.29 -4.07 -0.85
CA ALA A 279 9.18 -4.94 -0.47
C ALA A 279 8.70 -4.64 0.94
N ASP A 280 7.51 -5.11 1.29
CA ASP A 280 7.10 -5.26 2.68
C ASP A 280 7.68 -6.57 3.26
N THR A 281 7.69 -6.69 4.57
CA THR A 281 8.34 -7.82 5.26
C THR A 281 7.73 -9.18 4.88
N ASP A 282 6.42 -9.21 4.67
CA ASP A 282 5.63 -10.40 4.35
C ASP A 282 5.66 -10.79 2.85
N GLU A 283 6.40 -10.03 2.03
CA GLU A 283 6.65 -10.28 0.61
C GLU A 283 8.05 -10.87 0.43
N ILE A 284 8.18 -12.17 0.26
CA ILE A 284 9.43 -12.92 0.26
C ILE A 284 9.82 -13.31 -1.17
N PRO A 285 10.81 -12.66 -1.80
CA PRO A 285 11.36 -13.13 -3.07
C PRO A 285 12.04 -14.51 -2.90
N SER A 286 11.93 -15.36 -3.91
CA SER A 286 12.62 -16.64 -3.88
C SER A 286 14.13 -16.46 -4.04
N LEU A 287 14.90 -17.39 -3.49
CA LEU A 287 16.36 -17.40 -3.66
C LEU A 287 16.75 -17.48 -5.15
N HIS A 288 15.94 -18.17 -5.97
CA HIS A 288 16.19 -18.35 -7.39
C HIS A 288 16.05 -17.02 -8.14
N THR A 289 15.03 -16.25 -7.80
CA THR A 289 14.82 -14.88 -8.30
C THR A 289 16.05 -14.02 -8.00
N ILE A 290 16.51 -13.99 -6.75
CA ILE A 290 17.67 -13.17 -6.37
C ILE A 290 18.93 -13.62 -7.10
N LYS A 291 19.21 -14.92 -7.16
CA LYS A 291 20.37 -15.48 -7.89
C LYS A 291 20.33 -15.10 -9.37
N LEU A 292 19.17 -15.20 -10.01
CA LEU A 292 19.00 -14.84 -11.41
C LEU A 292 19.30 -13.34 -11.64
N LEU A 293 18.62 -12.47 -10.90
CA LEU A 293 18.71 -11.01 -11.09
C LEU A 293 20.09 -10.43 -10.76
N GLN A 294 20.82 -11.01 -9.78
CA GLN A 294 22.18 -10.56 -9.47
C GLN A 294 23.21 -11.03 -10.51
N SER A 295 23.00 -12.22 -11.10
CA SER A 295 24.02 -12.89 -11.92
C SER A 295 23.91 -12.56 -13.42
N CYS A 296 22.77 -12.07 -13.89
CA CYS A 296 22.52 -11.83 -15.30
C CYS A 296 22.66 -10.34 -15.69
N GLU A 297 23.21 -10.09 -16.88
CA GLU A 297 23.21 -8.80 -17.55
C GLU A 297 22.10 -8.77 -18.59
N GLY A 298 21.47 -7.60 -18.80
CA GLY A 298 20.29 -7.44 -19.66
C GLY A 298 18.96 -7.50 -18.89
N VAL A 299 19.03 -7.65 -17.57
CA VAL A 299 17.85 -7.52 -16.70
C VAL A 299 17.25 -6.13 -16.85
N PRO A 300 15.92 -5.99 -17.00
CA PRO A 300 15.26 -4.68 -17.05
C PRO A 300 15.66 -3.81 -15.83
N PRO A 301 15.87 -2.49 -16.02
CA PRO A 301 16.28 -1.61 -14.92
C PRO A 301 15.30 -1.57 -13.75
N VAL A 302 14.02 -1.77 -14.03
CA VAL A 302 12.93 -1.86 -13.06
C VAL A 302 12.02 -3.03 -13.44
N LEU A 303 11.72 -3.85 -12.46
CA LEU A 303 10.96 -5.08 -12.64
C LEU A 303 10.10 -5.32 -11.41
N HIS A 304 8.81 -5.56 -11.59
CA HIS A 304 7.96 -6.10 -10.52
C HIS A 304 8.20 -7.60 -10.35
N LEU A 305 8.03 -8.09 -9.14
CA LEU A 305 8.12 -9.51 -8.81
C LEU A 305 6.71 -10.04 -8.55
N GLU A 306 6.26 -10.99 -9.36
CA GLU A 306 5.00 -11.68 -9.13
C GLU A 306 5.16 -12.68 -7.99
N LEU A 307 4.52 -12.40 -6.85
CA LEU A 307 4.57 -13.25 -5.68
C LEU A 307 3.27 -14.02 -5.52
N ARG A 308 3.36 -15.33 -5.33
CA ARG A 308 2.20 -16.17 -5.02
C ARG A 308 1.63 -15.74 -3.67
N GLN A 309 0.37 -15.34 -3.65
CA GLN A 309 -0.23 -14.77 -2.46
C GLN A 309 -0.92 -15.82 -1.61
N TYR A 310 -0.75 -15.68 -0.29
CA TYR A 310 -1.36 -16.49 0.74
C TYR A 310 -1.96 -15.60 1.83
N MET A 311 -2.97 -16.14 2.53
CA MET A 311 -3.59 -15.47 3.66
C MET A 311 -3.49 -16.35 4.92
N TYR A 312 -3.09 -15.76 6.04
CA TYR A 312 -2.99 -16.40 7.37
C TYR A 312 -1.91 -17.47 7.50
N SER A 313 -1.72 -18.29 6.50
CA SER A 313 -0.69 -19.32 6.39
C SER A 313 -0.54 -19.77 4.94
N PHE A 314 0.46 -20.56 4.63
CA PHE A 314 0.65 -21.17 3.31
C PHE A 314 -0.40 -22.27 2.98
N GLU A 315 -1.34 -22.53 3.90
CA GLU A 315 -2.50 -23.37 3.65
C GLU A 315 -3.56 -22.69 2.76
N PHE A 316 -3.58 -21.35 2.73
CA PHE A 316 -4.63 -20.58 2.05
C PHE A 316 -4.09 -19.75 0.88
N PRO A 317 -3.81 -20.40 -0.29
CA PRO A 317 -3.41 -19.69 -1.50
C PRO A 317 -4.59 -18.88 -2.05
N ILE A 318 -4.31 -17.65 -2.51
CA ILE A 318 -5.28 -16.78 -3.17
C ILE A 318 -5.07 -16.86 -4.68
N ASP A 319 -6.14 -16.77 -5.45
CA ASP A 319 -6.14 -16.91 -6.92
C ASP A 319 -5.41 -15.80 -7.68
N TYR A 320 -4.99 -14.74 -7.00
CA TYR A 320 -4.23 -13.67 -7.62
C TYR A 320 -2.87 -13.49 -6.94
N SER A 321 -1.89 -13.05 -7.73
CA SER A 321 -0.53 -12.80 -7.25
C SER A 321 -0.37 -11.36 -6.79
N SER A 322 0.50 -11.15 -5.78
CA SER A 322 0.99 -9.82 -5.43
C SER A 322 2.06 -9.38 -6.44
N TRP A 323 2.07 -8.10 -6.77
CA TRP A 323 3.00 -7.50 -7.74
C TRP A 323 3.78 -6.30 -7.17
N ARG A 324 3.53 -5.92 -5.93
CA ARG A 324 4.04 -4.65 -5.37
C ARG A 324 5.55 -4.67 -5.12
N THR A 325 6.12 -5.82 -4.81
CA THR A 325 7.57 -5.97 -4.68
C THR A 325 8.27 -5.61 -5.99
N THR A 326 9.32 -4.79 -5.90
CA THR A 326 10.13 -4.41 -7.07
C THR A 326 11.59 -4.80 -6.90
N ALA A 327 12.21 -5.17 -8.01
CA ALA A 327 13.65 -5.30 -8.17
C ALA A 327 14.12 -4.17 -9.10
N GLN A 328 15.05 -3.33 -8.64
CA GLN A 328 15.53 -2.20 -9.43
C GLN A 328 17.07 -2.19 -9.45
N ILE A 329 17.63 -1.90 -10.61
CA ILE A 329 19.03 -1.54 -10.73
C ILE A 329 19.16 -0.09 -10.25
N TYR A 330 19.86 0.09 -9.13
CA TYR A 330 19.97 1.40 -8.48
C TYR A 330 20.71 2.40 -9.38
N GLY A 331 20.17 3.61 -9.48
CA GLY A 331 20.73 4.68 -10.28
C GLY A 331 20.10 6.04 -9.95
N PRO A 332 20.47 7.09 -10.69
CA PRO A 332 19.89 8.41 -10.51
C PRO A 332 18.37 8.37 -10.64
N GLY A 333 17.66 8.87 -9.63
CA GLY A 333 16.20 8.88 -9.60
C GLY A 333 15.53 7.63 -9.01
N THR A 334 16.29 6.59 -8.63
CA THR A 334 15.74 5.46 -7.87
C THR A 334 15.24 5.95 -6.52
N ARG A 335 14.00 5.62 -6.19
CA ARG A 335 13.36 5.92 -4.90
C ARG A 335 12.70 4.66 -4.37
N TYR A 336 12.72 4.49 -3.05
CA TYR A 336 11.97 3.40 -2.41
C TYR A 336 10.46 3.61 -2.62
N ARG A 337 9.79 2.62 -3.19
CA ARG A 337 8.37 2.65 -3.53
C ARG A 337 7.75 1.27 -3.37
N HIS A 338 6.44 1.26 -3.14
CA HIS A 338 5.62 0.06 -3.12
C HIS A 338 4.38 0.25 -4.01
N SER A 339 4.59 0.87 -5.16
CA SER A 339 3.58 1.21 -6.16
C SER A 339 4.03 0.72 -7.55
N ARG A 340 3.11 0.73 -8.52
CA ARG A 340 3.42 0.33 -9.90
C ARG A 340 4.39 1.32 -10.54
N VAL A 341 5.55 0.82 -10.97
CA VAL A 341 6.64 1.62 -11.53
C VAL A 341 6.91 1.27 -12.99
N THR A 342 6.55 0.05 -13.40
CA THR A 342 6.72 -0.49 -14.75
C THR A 342 5.58 -1.45 -15.06
N ASP A 343 5.40 -1.78 -16.33
CA ASP A 343 4.47 -2.82 -16.75
C ASP A 343 5.12 -4.21 -16.88
N LEU A 344 6.41 -4.32 -16.55
CA LEU A 344 7.14 -5.57 -16.57
C LEU A 344 7.06 -6.28 -15.22
N ILE A 345 6.72 -7.56 -15.22
CA ILE A 345 6.68 -8.40 -14.03
C ILE A 345 7.34 -9.76 -14.29
N LEU A 346 8.20 -10.20 -13.39
CA LEU A 346 8.79 -11.54 -13.42
C LEU A 346 7.85 -12.54 -12.76
N SER A 347 7.43 -13.55 -13.49
CA SER A 347 6.46 -14.54 -13.01
C SER A 347 7.04 -15.43 -11.91
N ASP A 348 6.18 -15.85 -10.96
CA ASP A 348 6.47 -16.82 -9.89
C ASP A 348 7.80 -16.54 -9.17
N ALA A 349 7.97 -15.28 -8.73
CA ALA A 349 9.23 -14.78 -8.19
C ALA A 349 9.37 -14.97 -6.66
N GLY A 350 8.35 -15.52 -5.99
CA GLY A 350 8.37 -15.75 -4.54
C GLY A 350 6.98 -15.83 -3.91
N TRP A 351 6.88 -15.44 -2.65
CA TRP A 351 5.67 -15.59 -1.82
C TRP A 351 5.30 -14.30 -1.10
N HIS A 352 4.01 -14.05 -0.98
CA HIS A 352 3.45 -13.01 -0.12
C HIS A 352 2.48 -13.65 0.87
N CYS A 353 2.75 -13.57 2.16
CA CYS A 353 1.95 -14.21 3.21
C CYS A 353 1.31 -13.16 4.12
N SER A 354 0.13 -12.67 3.73
CA SER A 354 -0.59 -11.64 4.47
C SER A 354 -1.19 -12.18 5.76
N PHE A 355 -1.09 -11.43 6.85
CA PHE A 355 -1.61 -11.82 8.18
C PHE A 355 -1.08 -13.18 8.67
N CYS A 356 0.14 -13.52 8.35
CA CYS A 356 0.77 -14.79 8.73
C CYS A 356 1.46 -14.70 10.10
N PHE A 357 0.69 -14.58 11.15
CA PHE A 357 1.16 -14.39 12.52
C PHE A 357 1.03 -15.64 13.37
N ARG A 358 1.87 -15.71 14.40
CA ARG A 358 1.90 -16.80 15.41
C ARG A 358 0.85 -16.62 16.49
N HIS A 359 0.58 -15.38 16.91
CA HIS A 359 -0.30 -15.07 18.05
C HIS A 359 -1.49 -14.23 17.62
N LEU A 360 -2.66 -14.48 18.21
CA LEU A 360 -3.89 -13.72 17.92
C LEU A 360 -3.75 -12.22 18.19
N ARG A 361 -2.97 -11.84 19.21
CA ARG A 361 -2.68 -10.43 19.49
C ARG A 361 -2.00 -9.70 18.34
N GLU A 362 -1.21 -10.41 17.52
CA GLU A 362 -0.49 -9.83 16.38
C GLU A 362 -1.46 -9.51 15.23
N PHE A 363 -2.51 -10.32 15.05
CA PHE A 363 -3.61 -10.00 14.14
C PHE A 363 -4.31 -8.70 14.55
N VAL A 364 -4.72 -8.61 15.83
CA VAL A 364 -5.36 -7.40 16.36
C VAL A 364 -4.45 -6.18 16.20
N PHE A 365 -3.16 -6.34 16.48
CA PHE A 365 -2.18 -5.29 16.32
C PHE A 365 -2.11 -4.80 14.86
N LYS A 366 -1.98 -5.71 13.87
CA LYS A 366 -1.97 -5.34 12.45
C LYS A 366 -3.32 -4.74 12.02
N MET A 367 -4.45 -5.33 12.41
CA MET A 367 -5.79 -4.84 12.08
C MET A 367 -6.04 -3.40 12.54
N THR A 368 -5.47 -2.99 13.67
CA THR A 368 -5.66 -1.65 14.23
C THR A 368 -4.56 -0.65 13.90
N GLY A 369 -3.41 -1.13 13.44
CA GLY A 369 -2.20 -0.34 13.27
C GLY A 369 -1.79 -0.04 11.83
N TYR A 370 -2.31 -0.75 10.82
CA TYR A 370 -1.93 -0.52 9.44
C TYR A 370 -2.80 0.56 8.76
N SER A 371 -2.46 0.97 7.54
CA SER A 371 -3.10 2.08 6.83
C SER A 371 -4.59 1.87 6.57
N HIS A 372 -5.04 0.62 6.43
CA HIS A 372 -6.45 0.26 6.25
C HIS A 372 -7.16 -0.17 7.55
N ALA A 373 -6.77 0.40 8.70
CA ALA A 373 -7.42 0.13 9.98
C ALA A 373 -8.91 0.55 10.02
N ASP A 374 -9.36 1.41 9.11
CA ASP A 374 -10.76 1.79 8.87
C ASP A 374 -11.65 0.60 8.50
N ARG A 375 -11.06 -0.52 8.03
CA ARG A 375 -11.78 -1.79 7.77
C ARG A 375 -12.30 -2.44 9.05
N VAL A 376 -11.76 -2.09 10.22
CA VAL A 376 -12.26 -2.55 11.52
C VAL A 376 -13.49 -1.71 11.90
N ARG A 377 -14.62 -2.01 11.27
CA ARG A 377 -15.89 -1.28 11.45
C ARG A 377 -16.59 -1.62 12.76
N HIS A 378 -16.33 -2.79 13.32
CA HIS A 378 -16.94 -3.29 14.54
C HIS A 378 -15.89 -3.82 15.51
N LYS A 379 -16.06 -3.59 16.82
CA LYS A 379 -15.11 -4.06 17.86
C LYS A 379 -15.06 -5.58 17.92
N GLU A 380 -16.14 -6.24 17.55
CA GLU A 380 -16.26 -7.72 17.50
C GLU A 380 -15.24 -8.34 16.52
N PHE A 381 -14.78 -7.59 15.50
CA PHE A 381 -13.75 -8.04 14.57
C PHE A 381 -12.43 -8.34 15.26
N LEU A 382 -12.17 -7.72 16.42
CA LEU A 382 -10.95 -7.88 17.18
C LEU A 382 -11.03 -9.01 18.24
N HIS A 383 -12.15 -9.71 18.34
CA HIS A 383 -12.30 -10.83 19.30
C HIS A 383 -11.45 -12.03 18.85
N TYR A 384 -10.61 -12.53 19.74
CA TYR A 384 -9.70 -13.64 19.46
C TYR A 384 -10.41 -14.89 18.97
N SER A 385 -11.57 -15.24 19.57
CA SER A 385 -12.37 -16.40 19.16
C SER A 385 -12.89 -16.27 17.72
N ARG A 386 -13.32 -15.07 17.31
CA ARG A 386 -13.72 -14.79 15.92
C ARG A 386 -12.54 -14.89 14.97
N ILE A 387 -11.43 -14.21 15.30
CA ILE A 387 -10.20 -14.24 14.49
C ILE A 387 -9.75 -15.69 14.31
N GLN A 388 -9.66 -16.47 15.42
CA GLN A 388 -9.23 -17.87 15.37
C GLN A 388 -10.12 -18.73 14.47
N LYS A 389 -11.43 -18.53 14.54
CA LYS A 389 -12.36 -19.24 13.66
C LYS A 389 -12.10 -18.91 12.20
N LEU A 390 -12.09 -17.61 11.86
CA LEU A 390 -11.97 -17.15 10.47
C LEU A 390 -10.64 -17.55 9.82
N ILE A 391 -9.52 -17.48 10.55
CA ILE A 391 -8.22 -17.89 9.99
C ILE A 391 -8.13 -19.42 9.79
N CYS A 392 -8.90 -20.23 10.53
CA CYS A 392 -8.98 -21.66 10.29
C CYS A 392 -9.95 -22.04 9.16
N ASP A 393 -10.95 -21.19 8.93
CA ASP A 393 -11.91 -21.37 7.85
C ASP A 393 -11.41 -20.78 6.52
N GLY A 394 -10.38 -19.93 6.54
CA GLY A 394 -9.89 -19.17 5.37
C GLY A 394 -10.82 -18.03 4.97
N ASP A 395 -11.56 -17.48 5.94
CA ASP A 395 -12.59 -16.47 5.72
C ASP A 395 -12.10 -15.04 6.02
N ASP A 396 -12.90 -14.03 5.66
CA ASP A 396 -12.51 -12.62 5.73
C ASP A 396 -12.61 -12.05 7.16
N LEU A 397 -11.49 -11.50 7.65
CA LEU A 397 -11.40 -10.87 8.97
C LEU A 397 -12.25 -9.59 9.09
N PHE A 398 -12.54 -8.93 7.99
CA PHE A 398 -13.13 -7.60 7.96
C PHE A 398 -14.59 -7.58 7.48
N ASP A 399 -15.16 -8.73 7.12
CA ASP A 399 -16.48 -8.83 6.50
C ASP A 399 -16.66 -7.77 5.41
N MET A 400 -15.69 -7.71 4.47
CA MET A 400 -15.64 -6.66 3.47
C MET A 400 -16.85 -6.74 2.57
N LEU A 401 -17.50 -5.59 2.37
CA LEU A 401 -18.66 -5.51 1.48
C LEU A 401 -18.21 -5.80 0.04
N PRO A 402 -19.06 -6.45 -0.76
CA PRO A 402 -18.78 -6.71 -2.18
C PRO A 402 -18.36 -5.46 -2.96
N GLU A 403 -18.91 -4.30 -2.60
CA GLU A 403 -18.66 -3.02 -3.24
C GLU A 403 -17.26 -2.45 -2.96
N GLU A 404 -16.55 -3.00 -1.97
CA GLU A 404 -15.18 -2.61 -1.63
C GLU A 404 -14.14 -3.24 -2.56
N PHE A 405 -14.59 -4.15 -3.43
CA PHE A 405 -13.74 -4.80 -4.42
C PHE A 405 -14.10 -4.37 -5.83
N SER A 406 -13.10 -4.35 -6.72
CA SER A 406 -13.41 -4.29 -8.15
C SER A 406 -14.23 -5.52 -8.57
N PHE A 407 -15.02 -5.41 -9.63
CA PHE A 407 -15.84 -6.52 -10.14
C PHE A 407 -15.06 -7.81 -10.34
N ARG A 408 -13.80 -7.70 -10.75
CA ARG A 408 -12.90 -8.83 -10.98
C ARG A 408 -12.48 -9.51 -9.67
N GLU A 409 -12.23 -8.73 -8.62
CA GLU A 409 -11.87 -9.23 -7.30
C GLU A 409 -13.08 -9.82 -6.58
N LEU A 410 -14.27 -9.25 -6.81
CA LEU A 410 -15.53 -9.75 -6.29
C LEU A 410 -15.81 -11.19 -6.75
N ILE A 411 -15.67 -11.44 -8.06
CA ILE A 411 -15.88 -12.78 -8.62
C ILE A 411 -14.89 -13.79 -8.03
N LYS A 412 -13.68 -13.35 -7.68
CA LYS A 412 -12.66 -14.21 -7.08
C LYS A 412 -12.82 -14.44 -5.59
N LYS A 413 -13.57 -13.59 -4.87
CA LYS A 413 -13.75 -13.67 -3.41
C LYS A 413 -15.10 -14.22 -2.97
N MET A 414 -15.79 -14.94 -3.82
CA MET A 414 -17.07 -15.58 -3.46
C MET A 414 -16.86 -16.83 -2.62
N GLY A 415 -16.61 -16.65 -1.32
CA GLY A 415 -16.52 -17.71 -0.34
C GLY A 415 -15.16 -17.84 0.35
N PRO A 416 -15.03 -18.77 1.32
CA PRO A 416 -13.77 -19.07 2.00
C PRO A 416 -12.68 -19.48 1.02
N ILE A 417 -11.44 -19.08 1.31
CA ILE A 417 -10.28 -19.48 0.50
C ILE A 417 -10.11 -21.00 0.61
N PRO A 418 -10.03 -21.73 -0.51
CA PRO A 418 -9.86 -23.18 -0.46
C PRO A 418 -8.52 -23.55 0.18
N LYS A 419 -8.54 -24.56 1.05
CA LYS A 419 -7.35 -25.07 1.72
C LYS A 419 -6.46 -25.83 0.74
N SER A 420 -5.16 -25.54 0.76
CA SER A 420 -4.15 -26.35 0.09
C SER A 420 -3.51 -27.31 1.08
N ALA A 421 -3.41 -28.58 0.74
CA ALA A 421 -2.62 -29.55 1.47
C ALA A 421 -1.15 -29.59 0.99
N SER A 422 -0.77 -28.74 0.02
CA SER A 422 0.58 -28.75 -0.59
C SER A 422 1.48 -27.74 0.07
N ALA A 423 2.67 -28.22 0.48
CA ALA A 423 3.80 -27.39 0.92
C ALA A 423 4.94 -27.43 -0.10
N VAL A 424 4.70 -27.92 -1.32
CA VAL A 424 5.69 -27.98 -2.39
C VAL A 424 6.02 -26.57 -2.87
N HIS A 425 7.30 -26.29 -3.06
CA HIS A 425 7.82 -24.98 -3.49
C HIS A 425 7.58 -23.83 -2.50
N LEU A 426 7.41 -24.13 -1.21
CA LEU A 426 7.47 -23.12 -0.16
C LEU A 426 8.93 -22.78 0.19
N PRO A 427 9.19 -21.67 0.96
CA PRO A 427 10.54 -21.33 1.39
C PRO A 427 11.26 -22.52 2.03
N SER A 428 12.51 -22.78 1.62
CA SER A 428 13.26 -23.94 2.08
C SER A 428 13.48 -23.91 3.60
N TYR A 429 13.85 -22.75 4.13
CA TYR A 429 14.05 -22.57 5.56
C TYR A 429 12.77 -22.84 6.38
N LEU A 430 11.60 -22.49 5.84
CA LEU A 430 10.32 -22.80 6.48
C LEU A 430 10.13 -24.33 6.61
N LEU A 431 10.43 -25.08 5.55
CA LEU A 431 10.26 -26.53 5.53
C LEU A 431 11.31 -27.25 6.39
N GLU A 432 12.56 -26.81 6.37
CA GLU A 432 13.64 -27.31 7.24
C GLU A 432 13.34 -27.10 8.73
N ASN A 433 12.52 -26.09 9.07
CA ASN A 433 12.11 -25.75 10.43
C ASN A 433 10.60 -25.93 10.65
N ALA A 434 9.98 -26.92 10.01
CA ALA A 434 8.55 -27.14 9.96
C ALA A 434 7.88 -27.18 11.35
N GLU A 435 8.50 -27.83 12.33
CA GLU A 435 7.96 -27.90 13.70
C GLU A 435 7.86 -26.52 14.36
N ARG A 436 8.86 -25.66 14.14
CA ARG A 436 8.87 -24.30 14.67
C ARG A 436 7.80 -23.40 14.01
N TYR A 437 7.59 -23.60 12.72
CA TYR A 437 6.68 -22.80 11.90
C TYR A 437 5.40 -23.57 11.51
N LYS A 438 5.04 -24.58 12.26
CA LYS A 438 3.85 -25.42 12.01
C LYS A 438 2.59 -24.60 11.78
N PHE A 439 2.47 -23.45 12.45
CA PHE A 439 1.34 -22.55 12.31
C PHE A 439 1.23 -21.88 10.92
N LEU A 440 2.30 -21.91 10.12
CA LEU A 440 2.32 -21.42 8.74
C LEU A 440 2.09 -22.53 7.70
N LEU A 441 2.09 -23.78 8.11
CA LEU A 441 1.98 -24.94 7.22
C LEU A 441 0.53 -25.47 7.18
N PRO A 442 0.15 -26.23 6.14
CA PRO A 442 -1.14 -26.87 6.06
C PRO A 442 -1.52 -27.66 7.32
N GLY A 443 -2.72 -27.43 7.84
CA GLY A 443 -3.21 -28.02 9.09
C GLY A 443 -2.77 -27.32 10.38
N GLY A 444 -2.02 -26.22 10.28
CA GLY A 444 -1.49 -25.47 11.43
C GLY A 444 -2.25 -24.21 11.79
N CYS A 445 -3.55 -24.12 11.57
CA CYS A 445 -4.32 -22.86 11.73
C CYS A 445 -4.45 -22.36 13.18
N LEU A 446 -4.24 -23.20 14.20
CA LEU A 446 -4.39 -22.80 15.60
C LEU A 446 -3.29 -21.83 16.03
N ARG A 447 -3.69 -20.76 16.72
CA ARG A 447 -2.82 -19.71 17.26
C ARG A 447 -2.91 -19.64 18.77
N SER A 448 -1.84 -19.25 19.40
CA SER A 448 -1.89 -18.84 20.80
C SER A 448 -2.40 -17.41 20.96
N SER A 449 -2.96 -17.09 22.10
CA SER A 449 -3.45 -15.74 22.46
C SER A 449 -2.32 -14.72 22.61
#